data_0f83e8c2635cd3e3294d32b423ae3cad
#
_entry.id   0f83e8c2635cd3e3294d32b423ae3cad
#
_cell.length_a   1.000
_cell.length_b   1.000
_cell.length_c   1.000
_cell.angle_alpha   90.00
_cell.angle_beta   90.00
_cell.angle_gamma   90.00
#
_symmetry.space_group_name_H-M   'P 1'
#
loop_
_entity.id
_entity.type
_entity.pdbx_description
1 polymer ?
#
loop_
_entity_poly.entity_id
_entity_poly.type
_entity_poly.pdbx_seq_one_letter_code
_entity_poly.pdbx_strand_id
1 'polypeptide(L)'
;MRSSVVNVIGLALAVSVVAALILAAVTKKVFHVEIEIAAPPEAVWAVLTDTERYAEWNPTQVEVRGAHAVGSQLVAVFEAPEIEPFEVQVTVIEMDSPRLLRQGGGVPGIITFDHRWMISPTEHGSLVVQHEVDRGIYLLFWDSSWIEPAYQRASEALRARVIGLRAQEIRSNNPD
;
A
#
# COMPACT_ATOMS: atom_id res chain seq x y z
N MET A 1 41.32 30.35 19.75
CA MET A 1 41.29 29.30 18.72
C MET A 1 40.30 28.15 19.04
N ARG A 2 40.24 27.57 20.26
CA ARG A 2 39.31 26.48 20.59
C ARG A 2 37.81 26.84 20.44
N SER A 3 37.40 28.04 20.89
CA SER A 3 35.99 28.47 20.79
C SER A 3 35.50 28.66 19.33
N SER A 4 36.36 29.17 18.45
CA SER A 4 36.01 29.35 17.04
C SER A 4 35.83 28.02 16.32
N VAL A 5 36.64 27.02 16.63
CA VAL A 5 36.49 25.64 16.05
C VAL A 5 35.20 24.97 16.51
N VAL A 6 34.87 25.11 17.83
CA VAL A 6 33.62 24.57 18.37
C VAL A 6 32.39 25.23 17.72
N ASN A 7 32.42 26.54 17.50
CA ASN A 7 31.32 27.24 16.82
C ASN A 7 31.17 26.84 15.36
N VAL A 8 32.27 26.62 14.63
CA VAL A 8 32.24 26.15 13.23
C VAL A 8 31.67 24.73 13.14
N ILE A 9 32.10 23.84 14.04
CA ILE A 9 31.56 22.47 14.08
C ILE A 9 30.06 22.49 14.41
N GLY A 10 29.64 23.31 15.41
CA GLY A 10 28.24 23.46 15.79
C GLY A 10 27.36 23.96 14.62
N LEU A 11 27.87 24.97 13.89
CA LEU A 11 27.17 25.49 12.70
C LEU A 11 27.07 24.46 11.59
N ALA A 12 28.15 23.74 11.33
CA ALA A 12 28.14 22.69 10.29
C ALA A 12 27.14 21.58 10.61
N LEU A 13 27.08 21.14 11.88
CA LEU A 13 26.09 20.16 12.33
C LEU A 13 24.65 20.68 12.17
N ALA A 14 24.39 21.91 12.58
CA ALA A 14 23.07 22.52 12.44
C ALA A 14 22.64 22.59 10.97
N VAL A 15 23.52 23.01 10.07
CA VAL A 15 23.26 23.06 8.62
C VAL A 15 22.98 21.65 8.08
N SER A 16 23.75 20.64 8.48
CA SER A 16 23.55 19.26 8.06
C SER A 16 22.20 18.70 8.52
N VAL A 17 21.79 18.97 9.76
CA VAL A 17 20.48 18.56 10.29
C VAL A 17 19.35 19.24 9.52
N VAL A 18 19.44 20.54 9.27
CA VAL A 18 18.43 21.27 8.49
C VAL A 18 18.34 20.72 7.06
N ALA A 19 19.48 20.47 6.42
CA ALA A 19 19.51 19.88 5.09
C ALA A 19 18.86 18.47 5.06
N ALA A 20 19.13 17.63 6.05
CA ALA A 20 18.52 16.30 6.17
C ALA A 20 16.99 16.39 6.38
N LEU A 21 16.53 17.34 7.22
CA LEU A 21 15.10 17.58 7.43
C LEU A 21 14.40 18.05 6.15
N ILE A 22 15.03 18.94 5.39
CA ILE A 22 14.52 19.40 4.09
C ILE A 22 14.43 18.23 3.12
N LEU A 23 15.49 17.43 2.98
CA LEU A 23 15.51 16.25 2.13
C LEU A 23 14.42 15.27 2.52
N ALA A 24 14.26 14.98 3.80
CA ALA A 24 13.18 14.11 4.29
C ALA A 24 11.79 14.64 3.95
N ALA A 25 11.60 15.96 3.99
CA ALA A 25 10.31 16.60 3.71
C ALA A 25 9.96 16.64 2.21
N VAL A 26 10.97 16.78 1.33
CA VAL A 26 10.74 16.92 -0.12
C VAL A 26 10.87 15.61 -0.89
N THR A 27 11.58 14.61 -0.34
CA THR A 27 11.76 13.33 -1.03
C THR A 27 10.47 12.52 -0.97
N LYS A 28 9.97 12.15 -2.15
CA LYS A 28 8.79 11.31 -2.31
C LYS A 28 8.96 10.37 -3.50
N LYS A 29 8.33 9.21 -3.42
CA LYS A 29 8.08 8.31 -4.55
C LYS A 29 6.57 8.09 -4.65
N VAL A 30 6.09 7.87 -5.86
CA VAL A 30 4.67 7.63 -6.13
C VAL A 30 4.59 6.35 -6.95
N PHE A 31 3.71 5.45 -6.54
CA PHE A 31 3.42 4.20 -7.24
C PHE A 31 1.96 4.19 -7.64
N HIS A 32 1.67 3.70 -8.84
CA HIS A 32 0.33 3.74 -9.39
C HIS A 32 0.09 2.57 -10.32
N VAL A 33 -0.97 1.82 -10.03
CA VAL A 33 -1.43 0.68 -10.84
C VAL A 33 -2.94 0.74 -10.95
N GLU A 34 -3.47 0.51 -12.14
CA GLU A 34 -4.92 0.42 -12.38
C GLU A 34 -5.28 -0.86 -13.13
N ILE A 35 -6.46 -1.39 -12.82
CA ILE A 35 -7.01 -2.57 -13.47
C ILE A 35 -8.53 -2.49 -13.56
N GLU A 36 -9.09 -2.95 -14.68
CA GLU A 36 -10.54 -3.15 -14.81
C GLU A 36 -10.94 -4.57 -14.36
N ILE A 37 -12.02 -4.65 -13.59
CA ILE A 37 -12.60 -5.90 -13.11
C ILE A 37 -14.07 -5.95 -13.54
N ALA A 38 -14.48 -7.00 -14.26
CA ALA A 38 -15.85 -7.20 -14.73
C ALA A 38 -16.77 -7.65 -13.56
N ALA A 39 -16.84 -6.84 -12.51
CA ALA A 39 -17.63 -7.05 -11.32
C ALA A 39 -18.00 -5.69 -10.68
N PRO A 40 -19.16 -5.57 -10.01
CA PRO A 40 -19.54 -4.33 -9.33
C PRO A 40 -18.60 -4.03 -8.17
N PRO A 41 -18.47 -2.73 -7.78
CA PRO A 41 -17.59 -2.28 -6.70
C PRO A 41 -17.76 -3.07 -5.39
N GLU A 42 -18.97 -3.44 -5.04
CA GLU A 42 -19.28 -4.19 -3.82
C GLU A 42 -18.64 -5.58 -3.80
N ALA A 43 -18.60 -6.27 -4.94
CA ALA A 43 -17.95 -7.58 -5.04
C ALA A 43 -16.42 -7.47 -4.93
N VAL A 44 -15.83 -6.42 -5.50
CA VAL A 44 -14.40 -6.12 -5.35
C VAL A 44 -14.07 -5.78 -3.91
N TRP A 45 -14.88 -4.92 -3.30
CA TRP A 45 -14.72 -4.48 -1.91
C TRP A 45 -14.76 -5.63 -0.93
N ALA A 46 -15.72 -6.55 -1.10
CA ALA A 46 -15.86 -7.72 -0.24
C ALA A 46 -14.60 -8.59 -0.22
N VAL A 47 -13.95 -8.79 -1.36
CA VAL A 47 -12.69 -9.54 -1.45
C VAL A 47 -11.53 -8.74 -0.88
N LEU A 48 -11.46 -7.45 -1.19
CA LEU A 48 -10.38 -6.56 -0.76
C LEU A 48 -10.34 -6.37 0.76
N THR A 49 -11.48 -6.40 1.45
CA THR A 49 -11.53 -6.15 2.89
C THR A 49 -11.57 -7.40 3.75
N ASP A 50 -11.66 -8.59 3.15
CA ASP A 50 -11.61 -9.88 3.83
C ASP A 50 -10.14 -10.28 4.10
N THR A 51 -9.59 -9.76 5.22
CA THR A 51 -8.19 -9.98 5.59
C THR A 51 -7.86 -11.44 5.90
N GLU A 52 -8.84 -12.22 6.37
CA GLU A 52 -8.65 -13.63 6.73
C GLU A 52 -8.33 -14.50 5.52
N ARG A 53 -8.73 -14.04 4.32
CA ARG A 53 -8.54 -14.79 3.07
C ARG A 53 -7.46 -14.22 2.15
N TYR A 54 -6.65 -13.28 2.62
CA TYR A 54 -5.57 -12.72 1.79
C TYR A 54 -4.61 -13.78 1.28
N ALA A 55 -4.20 -14.71 2.12
CA ALA A 55 -3.34 -15.83 1.75
C ALA A 55 -3.88 -16.72 0.60
N GLU A 56 -5.21 -16.71 0.37
CA GLU A 56 -5.82 -17.52 -0.68
C GLU A 56 -5.64 -16.92 -2.09
N TRP A 57 -5.37 -15.62 -2.19
CA TRP A 57 -5.37 -14.95 -3.48
C TRP A 57 -4.25 -13.94 -3.70
N ASN A 58 -3.76 -13.25 -2.66
CA ASN A 58 -2.79 -12.17 -2.83
C ASN A 58 -1.35 -12.72 -2.79
N PRO A 59 -0.61 -12.72 -3.91
CA PRO A 59 0.73 -13.29 -3.95
C PRO A 59 1.81 -12.35 -3.41
N THR A 60 1.44 -11.12 -3.02
CA THR A 60 2.37 -10.08 -2.57
C THR A 60 2.17 -9.78 -1.09
N GLN A 61 0.94 -9.67 -0.65
CA GLN A 61 0.57 -9.48 0.75
C GLN A 61 -0.01 -10.79 1.25
N VAL A 62 0.88 -11.71 1.60
CA VAL A 62 0.55 -13.12 1.83
C VAL A 62 -0.15 -13.40 3.16
N GLU A 63 -0.10 -12.47 4.10
CA GLU A 63 -0.80 -12.55 5.38
C GLU A 63 -1.17 -11.15 5.86
N VAL A 64 -2.37 -11.02 6.42
CA VAL A 64 -2.81 -9.81 7.12
C VAL A 64 -3.38 -10.21 8.47
N ARG A 65 -2.73 -9.78 9.54
CA ARG A 65 -3.20 -9.98 10.91
C ARG A 65 -3.93 -8.75 11.41
N GLY A 66 -5.19 -8.91 11.76
CA GLY A 66 -6.11 -7.84 12.16
C GLY A 66 -7.24 -7.63 11.15
N ALA A 67 -8.16 -6.72 11.44
CA ALA A 67 -9.32 -6.44 10.60
C ALA A 67 -9.34 -4.99 10.12
N HIS A 68 -9.85 -4.77 8.91
CA HIS A 68 -10.05 -3.43 8.37
C HIS A 68 -11.16 -2.69 9.13
N ALA A 69 -10.77 -1.77 10.00
CA ALA A 69 -11.66 -0.80 10.64
C ALA A 69 -10.91 0.52 10.79
N VAL A 70 -11.56 1.65 10.63
CA VAL A 70 -10.92 2.96 10.77
C VAL A 70 -10.25 3.09 12.14
N GLY A 71 -8.97 3.44 12.16
CA GLY A 71 -8.13 3.54 13.35
C GLY A 71 -7.49 2.22 13.81
N SER A 72 -7.85 1.06 13.22
CA SER A 72 -7.21 -0.21 13.56
C SER A 72 -5.77 -0.27 13.05
N GLN A 73 -4.96 -1.04 13.76
CA GLN A 73 -3.61 -1.42 13.33
C GLN A 73 -3.61 -2.87 12.85
N LEU A 74 -3.00 -3.07 11.71
CA LEU A 74 -2.80 -4.36 11.06
C LEU A 74 -1.31 -4.65 10.98
N VAL A 75 -0.96 -5.93 10.90
CA VAL A 75 0.37 -6.36 10.46
C VAL A 75 0.21 -7.06 9.12
N ALA A 76 0.82 -6.52 8.09
CA ALA A 76 0.86 -7.09 6.76
C ALA A 76 2.22 -7.75 6.51
N VAL A 77 2.22 -8.99 6.02
CA VAL A 77 3.43 -9.71 5.60
C VAL A 77 3.54 -9.63 4.09
N PHE A 78 4.63 -9.04 3.63
CA PHE A 78 4.92 -8.89 2.20
C PHE A 78 5.95 -9.91 1.74
N GLU A 79 5.68 -10.50 0.57
CA GLU A 79 6.61 -11.32 -0.19
C GLU A 79 6.62 -10.88 -1.64
N ALA A 80 7.79 -10.87 -2.25
CA ALA A 80 7.96 -10.72 -3.69
C ALA A 80 9.24 -11.43 -4.13
N PRO A 81 9.34 -11.89 -5.39
CA PRO A 81 10.54 -12.61 -5.85
C PRO A 81 11.85 -11.81 -5.72
N GLU A 82 11.74 -10.49 -5.69
CA GLU A 82 12.87 -9.57 -5.69
C GLU A 82 13.35 -9.16 -4.29
N ILE A 83 12.63 -9.56 -3.23
CA ILE A 83 12.90 -9.11 -1.85
C ILE A 83 12.72 -10.24 -0.84
N GLU A 84 13.45 -10.15 0.27
CA GLU A 84 13.19 -11.00 1.43
C GLU A 84 11.83 -10.65 2.06
N PRO A 85 11.08 -11.65 2.58
CA PRO A 85 9.82 -11.39 3.27
C PRO A 85 9.99 -10.42 4.45
N PHE A 86 9.05 -9.50 4.61
CA PHE A 86 9.07 -8.53 5.71
C PHE A 86 7.67 -8.16 6.20
N GLU A 87 7.60 -7.68 7.44
CA GLU A 87 6.37 -7.23 8.08
C GLU A 87 6.26 -5.70 8.07
N VAL A 88 5.05 -5.21 7.83
CA VAL A 88 4.72 -3.79 7.89
C VAL A 88 3.56 -3.57 8.85
N GLN A 89 3.71 -2.63 9.78
CA GLN A 89 2.59 -2.13 10.57
C GLN A 89 1.81 -1.11 9.75
N VAL A 90 0.53 -1.37 9.60
CA VAL A 90 -0.39 -0.61 8.77
C VAL A 90 -1.51 -0.07 9.64
N THR A 91 -1.79 1.22 9.55
CA THR A 91 -2.96 1.84 10.17
C THR A 91 -4.03 2.09 9.11
N VAL A 92 -5.26 1.68 9.36
CA VAL A 92 -6.41 2.02 8.52
C VAL A 92 -6.82 3.46 8.82
N ILE A 93 -6.60 4.36 7.86
CA ILE A 93 -6.83 5.80 8.01
C ILE A 93 -8.27 6.16 7.65
N GLU A 94 -8.78 5.55 6.57
CA GLU A 94 -10.10 5.88 6.03
C GLU A 94 -10.70 4.65 5.32
N MET A 95 -12.00 4.48 5.47
CA MET A 95 -12.80 3.50 4.73
C MET A 95 -14.10 4.15 4.29
N ASP A 96 -14.31 4.23 2.98
CA ASP A 96 -15.56 4.66 2.35
C ASP A 96 -16.05 3.54 1.43
N SER A 97 -16.85 2.64 1.97
CA SER A 97 -17.33 1.45 1.25
C SER A 97 -18.34 1.83 0.14
N PRO A 98 -18.18 1.27 -1.05
CA PRO A 98 -17.15 0.35 -1.52
C PRO A 98 -16.03 1.06 -2.31
N ARG A 99 -15.76 2.35 -2.06
CA ARG A 99 -15.00 3.24 -2.94
C ARG A 99 -13.54 3.46 -2.54
N LEU A 100 -13.25 3.51 -1.24
CA LEU A 100 -11.92 3.89 -0.75
C LEU A 100 -11.53 3.10 0.48
N LEU A 101 -10.36 2.45 0.41
CA LEU A 101 -9.60 1.98 1.56
C LEU A 101 -8.26 2.71 1.57
N ARG A 102 -8.04 3.56 2.58
CA ARG A 102 -6.78 4.29 2.76
C ARG A 102 -6.05 3.79 3.98
N GLN A 103 -4.81 3.47 3.79
CA GLN A 103 -3.92 2.89 4.78
C GLN A 103 -2.60 3.66 4.80
N GLY A 104 -1.91 3.62 5.93
CA GLY A 104 -0.61 4.27 6.04
C GLY A 104 0.18 3.78 7.22
N GLY A 105 1.44 4.16 7.28
CA GLY A 105 2.34 3.76 8.35
C GLY A 105 3.75 4.32 8.18
N GLY A 106 4.69 3.73 8.92
CA GLY A 106 6.09 4.11 8.87
C GLY A 106 6.51 5.11 9.94
N VAL A 107 7.71 5.66 9.79
CA VAL A 107 8.36 6.58 10.74
C VAL A 107 8.54 7.94 10.07
N PRO A 108 7.90 9.00 10.55
CA PRO A 108 8.01 10.35 10.00
C PRO A 108 9.48 10.80 9.84
N GLY A 109 9.79 11.34 8.65
CA GLY A 109 11.13 11.78 8.28
C GLY A 109 12.06 10.68 7.79
N ILE A 110 11.85 9.43 8.17
CA ILE A 110 12.64 8.28 7.72
C ILE A 110 11.97 7.66 6.49
N ILE A 111 10.80 7.04 6.68
CA ILE A 111 9.94 6.52 5.61
C ILE A 111 8.52 6.45 6.13
N THR A 112 7.57 6.99 5.38
CA THR A 112 6.13 6.83 5.59
C THR A 112 5.48 6.51 4.26
N PHE A 113 4.38 5.78 4.30
CA PHE A 113 3.55 5.49 3.15
C PHE A 113 2.10 5.92 3.37
N ASP A 114 1.41 6.31 2.29
CA ASP A 114 -0.03 6.58 2.19
C ASP A 114 -0.55 5.79 1.00
N HIS A 115 -1.07 4.61 1.28
CA HIS A 115 -1.56 3.67 0.28
C HIS A 115 -3.08 3.73 0.18
N ARG A 116 -3.60 3.70 -1.04
CA ARG A 116 -5.03 3.78 -1.33
C ARG A 116 -5.44 2.73 -2.34
N TRP A 117 -6.49 2.01 -2.01
CA TRP A 117 -7.32 1.31 -2.95
C TRP A 117 -8.53 2.16 -3.26
N MET A 118 -8.69 2.54 -4.52
CA MET A 118 -9.83 3.30 -5.01
C MET A 118 -10.61 2.46 -6.01
N ILE A 119 -11.92 2.37 -5.83
CA ILE A 119 -12.81 1.57 -6.66
C ILE A 119 -13.89 2.48 -7.21
N SER A 120 -14.02 2.53 -8.53
CA SER A 120 -15.01 3.33 -9.25
C SER A 120 -15.84 2.43 -10.17
N PRO A 121 -17.16 2.62 -10.25
CA PRO A 121 -17.97 1.89 -11.21
C PRO A 121 -17.65 2.30 -12.65
N THR A 122 -17.68 1.33 -13.57
CA THR A 122 -17.60 1.53 -15.01
C THR A 122 -18.83 0.93 -15.70
N GLU A 123 -18.98 1.12 -16.98
CA GLU A 123 -20.07 0.51 -17.77
C GLU A 123 -20.05 -1.03 -17.69
N HIS A 124 -18.87 -1.64 -17.55
CA HIS A 124 -18.68 -3.08 -17.60
C HIS A 124 -18.21 -3.68 -16.28
N GLY A 125 -18.17 -2.91 -15.19
CA GLY A 125 -17.74 -3.39 -13.89
C GLY A 125 -17.14 -2.30 -13.01
N SER A 126 -15.86 -2.45 -12.64
CA SER A 126 -15.15 -1.51 -11.79
C SER A 126 -13.75 -1.21 -12.31
N LEU A 127 -13.33 0.04 -12.22
CA LEU A 127 -11.92 0.44 -12.26
C LEU A 127 -11.37 0.42 -10.83
N VAL A 128 -10.31 -0.34 -10.63
CA VAL A 128 -9.60 -0.47 -9.35
C VAL A 128 -8.23 0.17 -9.49
N VAL A 129 -7.90 1.09 -8.61
CA VAL A 129 -6.64 1.82 -8.60
C VAL A 129 -5.92 1.58 -7.29
N GLN A 130 -4.67 1.13 -7.36
CA GLN A 130 -3.71 1.23 -6.26
C GLN A 130 -2.86 2.48 -6.45
N HIS A 131 -2.86 3.33 -5.45
CA HIS A 131 -2.03 4.55 -5.45
C HIS A 131 -1.33 4.69 -4.11
N GLU A 132 -0.01 4.81 -4.14
CA GLU A 132 0.79 5.00 -2.94
C GLU A 132 1.74 6.19 -3.09
N VAL A 133 1.89 6.92 -1.99
CA VAL A 133 2.85 8.00 -1.86
C VAL A 133 3.74 7.74 -0.67
N ASP A 134 5.00 7.45 -0.95
CA ASP A 134 6.04 7.31 0.06
C ASP A 134 6.79 8.61 0.26
N ARG A 135 7.18 8.90 1.50
CA ARG A 135 7.94 10.09 1.87
C ARG A 135 9.02 9.74 2.88
N GLY A 136 10.16 10.41 2.77
CA GLY A 136 11.23 10.32 3.75
C GLY A 136 12.62 10.15 3.15
N ILE A 137 13.65 10.36 3.98
CA ILE A 137 15.04 10.37 3.54
C ILE A 137 15.53 8.98 3.10
N TYR A 138 14.95 7.90 3.65
CA TYR A 138 15.31 6.52 3.29
C TYR A 138 15.10 6.23 1.81
N LEU A 139 14.14 6.90 1.16
CA LEU A 139 13.84 6.75 -0.26
C LEU A 139 15.01 7.09 -1.20
N LEU A 140 16.02 7.83 -0.71
CA LEU A 140 17.25 8.13 -1.47
C LEU A 140 18.14 6.90 -1.67
N PHE A 141 18.00 5.89 -0.81
CA PHE A 141 18.86 4.71 -0.76
C PHE A 141 18.08 3.42 -1.03
N TRP A 142 16.76 3.49 -1.06
CA TRP A 142 15.89 2.33 -1.17
C TRP A 142 15.59 2.00 -2.64
N ASP A 143 15.91 0.77 -3.00
CA ASP A 143 15.43 0.21 -4.28
C ASP A 143 13.96 -0.17 -4.14
N SER A 144 13.10 0.61 -4.77
CA SER A 144 11.65 0.45 -4.78
C SER A 144 11.11 -0.05 -6.13
N SER A 145 11.98 -0.51 -7.02
CA SER A 145 11.61 -0.96 -8.37
C SER A 145 10.65 -2.16 -8.38
N TRP A 146 10.59 -2.89 -7.28
CA TRP A 146 9.72 -4.06 -7.09
C TRP A 146 8.26 -3.71 -6.77
N ILE A 147 7.94 -2.48 -6.32
CA ILE A 147 6.61 -2.12 -5.79
C ILE A 147 5.53 -2.15 -6.88
N GLU A 148 5.69 -1.43 -7.99
CA GLU A 148 4.68 -1.43 -9.05
C GLU A 148 4.45 -2.81 -9.66
N PRO A 149 5.50 -3.63 -9.95
CA PRO A 149 5.30 -5.02 -10.33
C PRO A 149 4.55 -5.86 -9.28
N ALA A 150 4.80 -5.64 -7.99
CA ALA A 150 4.08 -6.32 -6.92
C ALA A 150 2.61 -5.90 -6.87
N TYR A 151 2.31 -4.61 -6.99
CA TYR A 151 0.95 -4.09 -7.06
C TYR A 151 0.20 -4.58 -8.29
N GLN A 152 0.87 -4.69 -9.43
CA GLN A 152 0.28 -5.27 -10.64
C GLN A 152 -0.12 -6.73 -10.39
N ARG A 153 0.77 -7.55 -9.82
CA ARG A 153 0.48 -8.95 -9.47
C ARG A 153 -0.70 -9.06 -8.50
N ALA A 154 -0.74 -8.23 -7.46
CA ALA A 154 -1.83 -8.21 -6.48
C ALA A 154 -3.17 -7.79 -7.12
N SER A 155 -3.16 -6.79 -8.00
CA SER A 155 -4.36 -6.34 -8.71
C SER A 155 -4.91 -7.42 -9.65
N GLU A 156 -4.04 -8.11 -10.39
CA GLU A 156 -4.43 -9.21 -11.28
C GLU A 156 -4.99 -10.40 -10.48
N ALA A 157 -4.40 -10.71 -9.34
CA ALA A 157 -4.88 -11.75 -8.44
C ALA A 157 -6.24 -11.39 -7.82
N LEU A 158 -6.44 -10.13 -7.43
CA LEU A 158 -7.73 -9.60 -6.98
C LEU A 158 -8.80 -9.80 -8.08
N ARG A 159 -8.51 -9.41 -9.32
CA ARG A 159 -9.41 -9.62 -10.46
C ARG A 159 -9.78 -11.08 -10.63
N ALA A 160 -8.79 -11.97 -10.64
CA ALA A 160 -9.02 -13.40 -10.79
C ALA A 160 -9.89 -13.96 -9.66
N ARG A 161 -9.63 -13.56 -8.41
CA ARG A 161 -10.40 -13.98 -7.24
C ARG A 161 -11.84 -13.52 -7.32
N VAL A 162 -12.10 -12.25 -7.59
CA VAL A 162 -13.44 -11.68 -7.68
C VAL A 162 -14.26 -12.37 -8.78
N ILE A 163 -13.70 -12.54 -9.98
CA ILE A 163 -14.38 -13.18 -11.09
C ILE A 163 -14.65 -14.66 -10.78
N GLY A 164 -13.68 -15.36 -10.17
CA GLY A 164 -13.82 -16.75 -9.77
C GLY A 164 -14.98 -17.00 -8.79
N LEU A 165 -15.09 -16.16 -7.74
CA LEU A 165 -16.17 -16.23 -6.75
C LEU A 165 -17.54 -15.98 -7.39
N ARG A 166 -17.67 -14.96 -8.24
CA ARG A 166 -18.91 -14.68 -8.96
C ARG A 166 -19.34 -15.81 -9.87
N ALA A 167 -18.41 -16.43 -10.57
CA ALA A 167 -18.72 -17.60 -11.41
C ALA A 167 -19.20 -18.81 -10.59
N GLN A 168 -18.74 -18.96 -9.34
CA GLN A 168 -19.23 -19.99 -8.42
C GLN A 168 -20.65 -19.68 -7.95
N GLU A 169 -20.93 -18.42 -7.57
CA GLU A 169 -22.28 -17.98 -7.16
C GLU A 169 -23.33 -18.20 -8.26
N ILE A 170 -22.99 -17.85 -9.50
CA ILE A 170 -23.90 -18.06 -10.65
C ILE A 170 -24.20 -19.53 -10.83
N ARG A 171 -23.20 -20.42 -10.74
CA ARG A 171 -23.40 -21.87 -10.85
C ARG A 171 -24.20 -22.45 -9.71
N SER A 172 -24.01 -21.98 -8.48
CA SER A 172 -24.75 -22.46 -7.31
C SER A 172 -26.22 -22.03 -7.31
N ASN A 173 -26.52 -20.88 -7.91
CA ASN A 173 -27.87 -20.34 -8.01
C ASN A 173 -28.65 -20.87 -9.24
N ASN A 174 -28.00 -21.56 -10.17
CA ASN A 174 -28.62 -22.15 -11.36
C ASN A 174 -28.13 -23.59 -11.53
N PRO A 175 -28.50 -24.51 -10.60
CA PRO A 175 -28.18 -25.95 -10.77
C PRO A 175 -29.03 -26.51 -11.93
N ASP A 176 -28.38 -27.17 -12.88
CA ASP A 176 -29.01 -27.89 -14.01
C ASP A 176 -30.05 -28.93 -13.53
#